data_6411de1b7c05960bc247b88f154dd646
#
_entry.id   6411de1b7c05960bc247b88f154dd646
#
_cell.length_a   1.000
_cell.length_b   1.000
_cell.length_c   1.000
_cell.angle_alpha   90.00
_cell.angle_beta   90.00
_cell.angle_gamma   90.00
#
_symmetry.space_group_name_H-M   'P 1'
#
loop_
_entity.id
_entity.type
_entity.pdbx_description
1 polymer ?
#
loop_
_entity_poly.entity_id
_entity_poly.type
_entity_poly.pdbx_seq_one_letter_code
_entity_poly.pdbx_strand_id
1 'polypeptide(L)'
;MTEEFLRPKKRREWKGEVKSLAILRKTLRITLTLLLICFSLFVGHRLHAHLLGDPLFRVREVDIEGYQKIPRETLLSLLTIEGMPNLFTLRLRDVAQRLESHPWIDHVKVRKVFPDRLWVQVVERRPIAILQLDELYYIDAKGVIFSPLGDRDDYNFPFLTGLNRETLEKSPAEASRLIMKALELLRIAEREKGPPLGEISEIHMEKTFGVHCFTQVEGLEVKMGWEDFGEKLKKLSLIWSDVQKRGWAAVSIDCSDARRVVVKRVMRGEGRKGVIKR
;
A
#
# COMPACT_ATOMS: atom_id res chain seq x y z
N MET A 1 -4.43 -75.08 -87.23
CA MET A 1 -3.69 -73.89 -86.83
C MET A 1 -4.60 -73.05 -85.98
N THR A 2 -4.47 -73.12 -84.66
CA THR A 2 -5.25 -72.33 -83.73
C THR A 2 -4.23 -71.84 -82.64
N GLU A 3 -3.90 -70.59 -82.73
CA GLU A 3 -3.06 -69.88 -81.70
C GLU A 3 -3.84 -69.63 -80.44
N GLU A 4 -3.38 -70.19 -79.35
CA GLU A 4 -3.94 -69.99 -77.99
C GLU A 4 -3.33 -68.73 -77.34
N PHE A 5 -4.13 -67.66 -77.19
CA PHE A 5 -3.74 -66.41 -76.59
C PHE A 5 -3.60 -66.56 -75.05
N LEU A 6 -2.40 -66.59 -74.59
CA LEU A 6 -2.07 -66.53 -73.16
C LEU A 6 -2.46 -65.14 -72.57
N ARG A 7 -3.52 -65.09 -71.76
CA ARG A 7 -3.86 -63.91 -70.99
C ARG A 7 -2.89 -63.73 -69.78
N PRO A 8 -2.28 -62.54 -69.54
CA PRO A 8 -1.45 -62.33 -68.41
C PRO A 8 -2.24 -62.32 -67.09
N LYS A 9 -1.83 -63.14 -66.09
CA LYS A 9 -2.42 -63.19 -64.76
C LYS A 9 -2.21 -61.83 -64.04
N LYS A 10 -3.36 -61.20 -63.68
CA LYS A 10 -3.35 -59.95 -62.91
C LYS A 10 -2.61 -60.08 -61.58
N ARG A 11 -1.48 -59.35 -61.39
CA ARG A 11 -0.85 -59.06 -60.11
C ARG A 11 -1.79 -58.26 -59.21
N ARG A 12 -2.65 -58.91 -58.49
CA ARG A 12 -3.68 -58.23 -57.65
C ARG A 12 -3.47 -58.39 -56.13
N GLU A 13 -2.49 -59.16 -55.69
CA GLU A 13 -2.39 -59.53 -54.27
C GLU A 13 -1.37 -58.72 -53.46
N TRP A 14 -0.48 -57.94 -54.06
CA TRP A 14 0.59 -57.22 -53.33
C TRP A 14 0.22 -55.87 -52.78
N LYS A 15 -0.91 -55.26 -53.16
CA LYS A 15 -1.35 -53.96 -52.64
C LYS A 15 -2.03 -54.04 -51.29
N GLY A 16 -2.53 -55.19 -50.86
CA GLY A 16 -3.21 -55.42 -49.58
C GLY A 16 -2.21 -55.54 -48.41
N GLU A 17 -1.14 -56.28 -48.58
CA GLU A 17 -0.16 -56.51 -47.52
C GLU A 17 0.66 -55.28 -47.18
N VAL A 18 1.00 -54.43 -48.17
CA VAL A 18 1.73 -53.15 -47.91
C VAL A 18 0.88 -52.15 -47.16
N LYS A 19 -0.45 -52.15 -47.44
CA LYS A 19 -1.38 -51.28 -46.68
C LYS A 19 -1.61 -51.76 -45.26
N SER A 20 -1.64 -53.08 -45.03
CA SER A 20 -1.79 -53.65 -43.68
C SER A 20 -0.53 -53.41 -42.82
N LEU A 21 0.65 -53.52 -43.38
CA LEU A 21 1.92 -53.19 -42.71
C LEU A 21 2.04 -51.72 -42.41
N ALA A 22 1.58 -50.82 -43.28
CA ALA A 22 1.58 -49.37 -43.02
C ALA A 22 0.57 -48.98 -41.91
N ILE A 23 -0.60 -49.62 -41.89
CA ILE A 23 -1.58 -49.41 -40.79
C ILE A 23 -1.01 -49.95 -39.48
N LEU A 24 -0.41 -51.13 -39.48
CA LEU A 24 0.22 -51.73 -38.29
C LEU A 24 1.34 -50.84 -37.72
N ARG A 25 2.18 -50.29 -38.59
CA ARG A 25 3.24 -49.32 -38.15
C ARG A 25 2.65 -48.05 -37.61
N LYS A 26 1.56 -47.53 -38.17
CA LYS A 26 0.87 -46.33 -37.69
C LYS A 26 0.21 -46.57 -36.32
N THR A 27 -0.51 -47.69 -36.17
CA THR A 27 -1.10 -48.07 -34.88
C THR A 27 -0.07 -48.30 -33.82
N LEU A 28 1.04 -48.99 -34.14
CA LEU A 28 2.15 -49.20 -33.22
C LEU A 28 2.79 -47.87 -32.77
N ARG A 29 2.99 -46.92 -33.69
CA ARG A 29 3.47 -45.57 -33.31
C ARG A 29 2.52 -44.86 -32.39
N ILE A 30 1.21 -44.88 -32.68
CA ILE A 30 0.19 -44.23 -31.85
C ILE A 30 0.15 -44.88 -30.46
N THR A 31 0.18 -46.22 -30.38
CA THR A 31 0.18 -46.89 -29.06
C THR A 31 1.44 -46.61 -28.28
N LEU A 32 2.62 -46.55 -28.92
CA LEU A 32 3.86 -46.21 -28.29
C LEU A 32 3.88 -44.76 -27.78
N THR A 33 3.37 -43.82 -28.57
CA THR A 33 3.28 -42.41 -28.12
C THR A 33 2.32 -42.23 -26.94
N LEU A 34 1.15 -42.93 -26.97
CA LEU A 34 0.23 -42.92 -25.83
C LEU A 34 0.85 -43.53 -24.59
N LEU A 35 1.60 -44.63 -24.71
CA LEU A 35 2.31 -45.25 -23.60
C LEU A 35 3.38 -44.34 -23.02
N LEU A 36 4.13 -43.60 -23.86
CA LEU A 36 5.11 -42.61 -23.44
C LEU A 36 4.44 -41.45 -22.69
N ILE A 37 3.29 -40.95 -23.16
CA ILE A 37 2.50 -39.89 -22.48
C ILE A 37 2.04 -40.40 -21.13
N CYS A 38 1.41 -41.57 -21.06
CA CYS A 38 0.94 -42.15 -19.80
C CYS A 38 2.08 -42.37 -18.80
N PHE A 39 3.24 -42.87 -19.29
CA PHE A 39 4.44 -43.07 -18.45
C PHE A 39 4.97 -41.74 -17.94
N SER A 40 5.06 -40.70 -18.78
CA SER A 40 5.47 -39.35 -18.38
C SER A 40 4.54 -38.75 -17.32
N LEU A 41 3.22 -38.88 -17.52
CA LEU A 41 2.22 -38.43 -16.54
C LEU A 41 2.34 -39.20 -15.21
N PHE A 42 2.57 -40.51 -15.26
CA PHE A 42 2.76 -41.33 -14.07
C PHE A 42 4.01 -40.93 -13.30
N VAL A 43 5.13 -40.77 -13.99
CA VAL A 43 6.41 -40.34 -13.39
C VAL A 43 6.24 -38.92 -12.81
N GLY A 44 5.64 -38.01 -13.56
CA GLY A 44 5.35 -36.65 -13.11
C GLY A 44 4.48 -36.62 -11.84
N HIS A 45 3.43 -37.43 -11.80
CA HIS A 45 2.57 -37.55 -10.61
C HIS A 45 3.33 -38.13 -9.40
N ARG A 46 4.13 -39.17 -9.61
CA ARG A 46 4.95 -39.75 -8.55
C ARG A 46 6.01 -38.78 -8.00
N LEU A 47 6.68 -38.06 -8.89
CA LEU A 47 7.67 -37.04 -8.52
C LEU A 47 7.00 -35.90 -7.74
N HIS A 48 5.86 -35.42 -8.23
CA HIS A 48 5.06 -34.40 -7.55
C HIS A 48 4.65 -34.83 -6.13
N ALA A 49 4.09 -36.03 -5.99
CA ALA A 49 3.70 -36.59 -4.69
C ALA A 49 4.92 -36.73 -3.74
N HIS A 50 6.07 -37.14 -4.27
CA HIS A 50 7.31 -37.26 -3.49
C HIS A 50 7.79 -35.88 -3.00
N LEU A 51 7.83 -34.88 -3.87
CA LEU A 51 8.24 -33.52 -3.51
C LEU A 51 7.32 -32.88 -2.46
N LEU A 52 6.01 -33.14 -2.52
CA LEU A 52 5.05 -32.65 -1.52
C LEU A 52 5.21 -33.31 -0.16
N GLY A 53 5.62 -34.58 -0.11
CA GLY A 53 5.80 -35.34 1.12
C GLY A 53 7.18 -35.21 1.76
N ASP A 54 8.19 -34.74 1.00
CA ASP A 54 9.57 -34.75 1.44
C ASP A 54 9.82 -33.71 2.56
N PRO A 55 10.35 -34.13 3.72
CA PRO A 55 10.72 -33.24 4.81
C PRO A 55 11.77 -32.18 4.45
N LEU A 56 12.53 -32.39 3.37
CA LEU A 56 13.54 -31.44 2.89
C LEU A 56 12.92 -30.09 2.50
N PHE A 57 11.68 -30.10 1.98
CA PHE A 57 10.98 -28.89 1.51
C PHE A 57 10.01 -28.31 2.53
N ARG A 58 10.05 -28.75 3.77
CA ARG A 58 9.29 -28.13 4.86
C ARG A 58 9.98 -26.86 5.32
N VAL A 59 9.18 -25.81 5.57
CA VAL A 59 9.71 -24.56 6.11
C VAL A 59 10.34 -24.78 7.47
N ARG A 60 11.65 -24.61 7.59
CA ARG A 60 12.41 -24.72 8.84
C ARG A 60 12.87 -23.36 9.35
N GLU A 61 13.11 -22.44 8.43
CA GLU A 61 13.65 -21.13 8.75
C GLU A 61 12.82 -20.04 8.09
N VAL A 62 12.53 -18.96 8.84
CA VAL A 62 11.85 -17.77 8.35
C VAL A 62 12.74 -16.56 8.59
N ASP A 63 13.26 -16.02 7.50
CA ASP A 63 14.06 -14.80 7.51
C ASP A 63 13.14 -13.60 7.35
N ILE A 64 13.04 -12.75 8.39
CA ILE A 64 12.20 -11.56 8.39
C ILE A 64 13.11 -10.34 8.46
N GLU A 65 12.94 -9.42 7.50
CA GLU A 65 13.71 -8.18 7.38
C GLU A 65 12.78 -6.96 7.33
N GLY A 66 13.32 -5.78 7.66
CA GLY A 66 12.64 -4.49 7.48
C GLY A 66 11.69 -4.08 8.61
N TYR A 67 11.56 -4.87 9.66
CA TYR A 67 10.80 -4.50 10.86
C TYR A 67 11.66 -3.65 11.82
N GLN A 68 11.04 -2.70 12.50
CA GLN A 68 11.67 -1.83 13.50
C GLN A 68 10.80 -1.66 14.74
N LYS A 69 9.53 -1.34 14.56
CA LYS A 69 8.56 -1.08 15.64
C LYS A 69 7.84 -2.35 16.09
N ILE A 70 7.60 -3.28 15.16
CA ILE A 70 6.89 -4.52 15.45
C ILE A 70 7.90 -5.56 15.96
N PRO A 71 7.69 -6.16 17.16
CA PRO A 71 8.54 -7.23 17.65
C PRO A 71 8.55 -8.44 16.71
N ARG A 72 9.70 -9.07 16.54
CA ARG A 72 9.86 -10.27 15.69
C ARG A 72 8.92 -11.39 16.09
N GLU A 73 8.69 -11.56 17.38
CA GLU A 73 7.80 -12.57 17.95
C GLU A 73 6.36 -12.37 17.49
N THR A 74 5.90 -11.11 17.41
CA THR A 74 4.58 -10.77 16.87
C THR A 74 4.46 -11.15 15.40
N LEU A 75 5.47 -10.84 14.59
CA LEU A 75 5.49 -11.24 13.17
C LEU A 75 5.47 -12.75 12.98
N LEU A 76 6.24 -13.48 13.80
CA LEU A 76 6.25 -14.95 13.78
C LEU A 76 4.90 -15.53 14.19
N SER A 77 4.23 -14.94 15.19
CA SER A 77 2.89 -15.38 15.62
C SER A 77 1.83 -15.16 14.54
N LEU A 78 1.91 -14.06 13.77
CA LEU A 78 1.01 -13.80 12.64
C LEU A 78 1.23 -14.78 11.50
N LEU A 79 2.46 -15.23 11.33
CA LEU A 79 2.76 -16.23 10.30
C LEU A 79 2.06 -17.55 10.56
N THR A 80 1.77 -17.89 11.83
CA THR A 80 1.20 -19.16 12.35
C THR A 80 1.31 -20.29 11.33
N ILE A 81 2.56 -20.76 11.16
CA ILE A 81 2.85 -21.85 10.23
C ILE A 81 2.57 -23.14 11.02
N GLU A 82 1.28 -23.48 11.20
CA GLU A 82 0.91 -24.72 11.82
C GLU A 82 1.49 -25.90 11.04
N GLY A 83 2.32 -26.69 11.71
CA GLY A 83 2.80 -27.96 11.19
C GLY A 83 3.91 -27.91 10.15
N MET A 84 4.69 -26.81 10.02
CA MET A 84 5.79 -26.71 9.07
C MET A 84 5.36 -27.11 7.64
N PRO A 85 4.55 -26.33 6.94
CA PRO A 85 4.04 -26.67 5.62
C PRO A 85 5.19 -26.84 4.63
N ASN A 86 4.96 -27.67 3.63
CA ASN A 86 5.88 -27.81 2.52
C ASN A 86 5.85 -26.54 1.67
N LEU A 87 7.04 -26.04 1.27
CA LEU A 87 7.18 -24.84 0.43
C LEU A 87 6.39 -24.91 -0.88
N PHE A 88 6.22 -26.09 -1.47
CA PHE A 88 5.45 -26.24 -2.72
C PHE A 88 3.95 -25.98 -2.49
N THR A 89 3.41 -26.37 -1.35
CA THR A 89 1.99 -26.17 -1.01
C THR A 89 1.69 -24.79 -0.42
N LEU A 90 2.70 -24.12 0.15
CA LEU A 90 2.56 -22.83 0.80
C LEU A 90 2.12 -21.75 -0.20
N ARG A 91 0.98 -21.11 0.08
CA ARG A 91 0.47 -19.98 -0.71
C ARG A 91 1.03 -18.68 -0.15
N LEU A 92 1.96 -18.07 -0.87
CA LEU A 92 2.61 -16.81 -0.44
C LEU A 92 1.63 -15.67 -0.23
N ARG A 93 0.53 -15.66 -0.99
CA ARG A 93 -0.52 -14.65 -0.84
C ARG A 93 -1.19 -14.71 0.53
N ASP A 94 -1.46 -15.91 1.04
CA ASP A 94 -2.11 -16.10 2.34
C ASP A 94 -1.16 -15.65 3.47
N VAL A 95 0.14 -15.92 3.31
CA VAL A 95 1.18 -15.44 4.23
C VAL A 95 1.25 -13.92 4.22
N ALA A 96 1.30 -13.30 3.05
CA ALA A 96 1.31 -11.86 2.91
C ALA A 96 0.07 -11.21 3.55
N GLN A 97 -1.12 -11.71 3.25
CA GLN A 97 -2.37 -11.18 3.75
C GLN A 97 -2.48 -11.26 5.28
N ARG A 98 -1.97 -12.33 5.90
CA ARG A 98 -1.94 -12.45 7.36
C ARG A 98 -1.02 -11.42 8.00
N LEU A 99 0.15 -11.19 7.44
CA LEU A 99 1.06 -10.15 7.92
C LEU A 99 0.47 -8.75 7.72
N GLU A 100 -0.09 -8.48 6.54
CA GLU A 100 -0.70 -7.20 6.18
C GLU A 100 -1.99 -6.89 6.97
N SER A 101 -2.56 -7.88 7.69
CA SER A 101 -3.65 -7.63 8.64
C SER A 101 -3.21 -6.86 9.89
N HIS A 102 -1.91 -6.80 10.16
CA HIS A 102 -1.38 -6.01 11.27
C HIS A 102 -1.39 -4.52 10.91
N PRO A 103 -1.98 -3.63 11.76
CA PRO A 103 -2.17 -2.21 11.44
C PRO A 103 -0.89 -1.47 11.03
N TRP A 104 0.23 -1.81 11.66
CA TRP A 104 1.54 -1.19 11.42
C TRP A 104 2.24 -1.67 10.15
N ILE A 105 1.68 -2.64 9.42
CA ILE A 105 2.29 -3.12 8.17
C ILE A 105 1.64 -2.42 6.98
N ASP A 106 2.44 -1.77 6.15
CA ASP A 106 2.00 -1.18 4.89
C ASP A 106 1.87 -2.23 3.80
N HIS A 107 2.94 -3.01 3.61
CA HIS A 107 2.95 -4.16 2.70
C HIS A 107 4.11 -5.11 3.02
N VAL A 108 4.03 -6.32 2.50
CA VAL A 108 5.08 -7.32 2.62
C VAL A 108 5.47 -7.90 1.26
N LYS A 109 6.73 -8.29 1.14
CA LYS A 109 7.21 -9.12 0.02
C LYS A 109 7.62 -10.46 0.57
N VAL A 110 7.04 -11.53 0.03
CA VAL A 110 7.32 -12.89 0.47
C VAL A 110 7.85 -13.71 -0.69
N ARG A 111 8.92 -14.48 -0.47
CA ARG A 111 9.46 -15.41 -1.45
C ARG A 111 9.91 -16.70 -0.81
N LYS A 112 9.82 -17.80 -1.58
CA LYS A 112 10.35 -19.10 -1.22
C LYS A 112 11.85 -19.14 -1.52
N VAL A 113 12.65 -19.56 -0.55
CA VAL A 113 14.09 -19.81 -0.72
C VAL A 113 14.30 -21.30 -0.50
N PHE A 114 14.43 -22.04 -1.58
CA PHE A 114 14.62 -23.48 -1.53
C PHE A 114 15.97 -23.84 -0.88
N PRO A 115 16.05 -24.97 -0.13
CA PRO A 115 15.00 -25.98 -0.04
C PRO A 115 13.93 -25.74 1.05
N ASP A 116 14.21 -24.98 2.13
CA ASP A 116 13.45 -25.00 3.38
C ASP A 116 13.24 -23.64 4.04
N ARG A 117 13.49 -22.51 3.32
CA ARG A 117 13.40 -21.17 3.89
C ARG A 117 12.30 -20.33 3.26
N LEU A 118 11.70 -19.47 4.10
CA LEU A 118 10.79 -18.41 3.69
C LEU A 118 11.44 -17.07 3.98
N TRP A 119 11.64 -16.26 2.96
CA TRP A 119 12.12 -14.90 3.12
C TRP A 119 10.96 -13.91 3.08
N VAL A 120 10.88 -13.03 4.06
CA VAL A 120 9.83 -12.04 4.25
C VAL A 120 10.45 -10.66 4.44
N GLN A 121 10.13 -9.72 3.59
CA GLN A 121 10.47 -8.31 3.76
C GLN A 121 9.23 -7.55 4.19
N VAL A 122 9.25 -7.01 5.40
CA VAL A 122 8.18 -6.18 5.95
C VAL A 122 8.48 -4.72 5.68
N VAL A 123 7.48 -3.98 5.24
CA VAL A 123 7.53 -2.52 5.16
C VAL A 123 6.52 -1.98 6.15
N GLU A 124 7.03 -1.36 7.21
CA GLU A 124 6.20 -0.78 8.25
C GLU A 124 5.62 0.56 7.80
N ARG A 125 4.40 0.83 8.27
CA ARG A 125 3.68 2.07 8.04
C ARG A 125 4.31 3.20 8.86
N ARG A 126 4.49 4.35 8.26
CA ARG A 126 5.07 5.53 8.92
C ARG A 126 3.98 6.55 9.19
N PRO A 127 3.72 6.88 10.47
CA PRO A 127 2.81 7.95 10.80
C PRO A 127 3.40 9.30 10.37
N ILE A 128 2.56 10.23 9.95
CA ILE A 128 2.92 11.62 9.65
C ILE A 128 2.05 12.62 10.42
N ALA A 129 0.92 12.18 10.95
CA ALA A 129 0.05 12.99 11.78
C ALA A 129 -0.78 12.09 12.71
N ILE A 130 -1.45 12.72 13.67
CA ILE A 130 -2.39 12.10 14.59
C ILE A 130 -3.79 12.63 14.27
N LEU A 131 -4.71 11.76 13.87
CA LEU A 131 -6.10 12.12 13.64
C LEU A 131 -6.91 12.00 14.95
N GLN A 132 -7.54 13.10 15.35
CA GLN A 132 -8.46 13.13 16.49
C GLN A 132 -9.88 12.82 16.02
N LEU A 133 -10.43 11.73 16.54
CA LEU A 133 -11.83 11.35 16.43
C LEU A 133 -12.43 11.28 17.85
N ASP A 134 -13.05 10.17 18.19
CA ASP A 134 -13.39 9.75 19.56
C ASP A 134 -12.13 9.37 20.38
N GLU A 135 -11.15 8.82 19.72
CA GLU A 135 -9.82 8.52 20.21
C GLU A 135 -8.77 9.12 19.26
N LEU A 136 -7.50 8.99 19.60
CA LEU A 136 -6.40 9.43 18.76
C LEU A 136 -5.90 8.27 17.92
N TYR A 137 -5.71 8.50 16.62
CA TYR A 137 -5.24 7.49 15.66
C TYR A 137 -4.05 8.00 14.87
N TYR A 138 -3.09 7.12 14.62
CA TYR A 138 -2.06 7.41 13.65
C TYR A 138 -2.62 7.39 12.23
N ILE A 139 -2.13 8.33 11.41
CA ILE A 139 -2.44 8.42 9.98
C ILE A 139 -1.13 8.50 9.17
N ASP A 140 -1.09 7.79 8.05
CA ASP A 140 0.06 7.79 7.15
C ASP A 140 -0.08 8.80 5.99
N ALA A 141 0.97 8.93 5.19
CA ALA A 141 1.02 9.82 4.03
C ALA A 141 0.00 9.50 2.92
N LYS A 142 -0.61 8.31 2.96
CA LYS A 142 -1.66 7.88 2.03
C LYS A 142 -3.06 8.21 2.56
N GLY A 143 -3.15 8.74 3.78
CA GLY A 143 -4.43 9.00 4.46
C GLY A 143 -5.05 7.77 5.10
N VAL A 144 -4.28 6.71 5.31
CA VAL A 144 -4.75 5.50 5.99
C VAL A 144 -4.66 5.70 7.49
N ILE A 145 -5.81 5.60 8.16
CA ILE A 145 -5.93 5.58 9.61
C ILE A 145 -5.64 4.13 10.04
N PHE A 146 -4.62 3.89 10.85
CA PHE A 146 -4.16 2.51 11.01
C PHE A 146 -4.04 1.97 12.44
N SER A 147 -3.75 2.79 13.44
CA SER A 147 -3.59 2.31 14.82
C SER A 147 -4.05 3.39 15.81
N PRO A 148 -4.82 3.03 16.85
CA PRO A 148 -5.04 3.94 17.96
C PRO A 148 -3.71 4.21 18.68
N LEU A 149 -3.58 5.39 19.29
CA LEU A 149 -2.45 5.74 20.14
C LEU A 149 -2.66 5.14 21.54
N GLY A 150 -1.58 4.57 22.08
CA GLY A 150 -1.51 4.14 23.47
C GLY A 150 -0.80 5.18 24.35
N ASP A 151 -0.88 5.03 25.66
CA ASP A 151 -0.31 5.98 26.66
C ASP A 151 1.21 6.19 26.53
N ARG A 152 1.93 5.26 25.93
CA ARG A 152 3.40 5.29 25.77
C ARG A 152 3.85 5.61 24.35
N ASP A 153 2.91 5.96 23.48
CA ASP A 153 3.23 6.27 22.09
C ASP A 153 3.81 7.67 21.94
N ASP A 154 4.43 7.90 20.77
CA ASP A 154 5.02 9.20 20.43
C ASP A 154 3.93 10.15 19.93
N TYR A 155 3.76 11.26 20.65
CA TYR A 155 2.81 12.34 20.32
C TYR A 155 3.47 13.47 19.52
N ASN A 156 4.70 13.31 19.10
CA ASN A 156 5.44 14.36 18.37
C ASN A 156 5.06 14.42 16.87
N PHE A 157 3.76 14.43 16.61
CA PHE A 157 3.19 14.60 15.28
C PHE A 157 2.11 15.68 15.31
N PRO A 158 1.89 16.41 14.20
CA PRO A 158 0.80 17.36 14.12
C PRO A 158 -0.57 16.66 14.25
N PHE A 159 -1.49 17.32 14.93
CA PHE A 159 -2.85 16.83 15.08
C PHE A 159 -3.71 17.23 13.88
N LEU A 160 -4.54 16.32 13.40
CA LEU A 160 -5.61 16.57 12.45
C LEU A 160 -6.95 16.54 13.23
N THR A 161 -7.66 17.65 13.25
CA THR A 161 -8.92 17.81 13.99
C THR A 161 -10.06 18.25 13.09
N GLY A 162 -11.29 18.30 13.62
CA GLY A 162 -12.47 18.77 12.88
C GLY A 162 -13.26 17.68 12.17
N LEU A 163 -12.79 16.42 12.21
CA LEU A 163 -13.56 15.26 11.77
C LEU A 163 -14.13 14.51 12.97
N ASN A 164 -15.24 13.85 12.76
CA ASN A 164 -15.82 12.92 13.72
C ASN A 164 -16.08 11.56 13.04
N ARG A 165 -16.32 10.53 13.87
CA ARG A 165 -16.57 9.17 13.39
C ARG A 165 -17.80 9.11 12.49
N GLU A 166 -18.83 9.87 12.80
CA GLU A 166 -20.05 9.94 12.01
C GLU A 166 -19.80 10.40 10.57
N THR A 167 -18.93 11.40 10.38
CA THR A 167 -18.53 11.88 9.03
C THR A 167 -17.76 10.80 8.26
N LEU A 168 -16.85 10.06 8.94
CA LEU A 168 -16.12 8.95 8.33
C LEU A 168 -17.05 7.84 7.84
N GLU A 169 -18.08 7.50 8.61
CA GLU A 169 -19.00 6.41 8.30
C GLU A 169 -20.06 6.80 7.28
N LYS A 170 -20.69 7.99 7.46
CA LYS A 170 -21.81 8.44 6.61
C LYS A 170 -21.36 9.14 5.32
N SER A 171 -20.18 9.76 5.33
CA SER A 171 -19.64 10.52 4.20
C SER A 171 -18.16 10.25 3.96
N PRO A 172 -17.76 8.99 3.68
CA PRO A 172 -16.35 8.61 3.61
C PRO A 172 -15.58 9.35 2.51
N ALA A 173 -16.23 9.70 1.41
CA ALA A 173 -15.61 10.49 0.34
C ALA A 173 -15.28 11.92 0.78
N GLU A 174 -16.14 12.54 1.58
CA GLU A 174 -15.94 13.87 2.14
C GLU A 174 -14.82 13.85 3.19
N ALA A 175 -14.85 12.89 4.11
CA ALA A 175 -13.81 12.71 5.10
C ALA A 175 -12.45 12.49 4.45
N SER A 176 -12.36 11.60 3.44
CA SER A 176 -11.14 11.36 2.68
C SER A 176 -10.64 12.65 2.00
N ARG A 177 -11.53 13.44 1.41
CA ARG A 177 -11.15 14.72 0.78
C ARG A 177 -10.56 15.69 1.80
N LEU A 178 -11.17 15.84 2.97
CA LEU A 178 -10.67 16.70 4.05
C LEU A 178 -9.28 16.25 4.53
N ILE A 179 -9.13 14.97 4.82
CA ILE A 179 -7.85 14.37 5.23
C ILE A 179 -6.79 14.63 4.17
N MET A 180 -7.06 14.32 2.90
CA MET A 180 -6.07 14.51 1.83
C MET A 180 -5.66 15.97 1.64
N LYS A 181 -6.57 16.93 1.87
CA LYS A 181 -6.24 18.35 1.85
C LYS A 181 -5.39 18.79 3.04
N ALA A 182 -5.64 18.28 4.23
CA ALA A 182 -4.78 18.50 5.39
C ALA A 182 -3.37 17.93 5.17
N LEU A 183 -3.27 16.71 4.65
CA LEU A 183 -1.99 16.07 4.32
C LEU A 183 -1.24 16.76 3.18
N GLU A 184 -1.97 17.33 2.21
CA GLU A 184 -1.38 18.15 1.14
C GLU A 184 -0.72 19.41 1.73
N LEU A 185 -1.44 20.13 2.61
CA LEU A 185 -0.89 21.29 3.30
C LEU A 185 0.34 20.92 4.14
N LEU A 186 0.26 19.86 4.92
CA LEU A 186 1.37 19.40 5.77
C LEU A 186 2.62 19.11 4.93
N ARG A 187 2.49 18.37 3.85
CA ARG A 187 3.60 18.05 2.93
C ARG A 187 4.24 19.27 2.29
N ILE A 188 3.41 20.26 1.90
CA ILE A 188 3.93 21.49 1.31
C ILE A 188 4.64 22.32 2.37
N ALA A 189 4.08 22.44 3.58
CA ALA A 189 4.70 23.15 4.69
C ALA A 189 6.05 22.54 5.10
N GLU A 190 6.13 21.22 5.20
CA GLU A 190 7.40 20.49 5.47
C GLU A 190 8.46 20.73 4.39
N ARG A 191 8.05 20.83 3.14
CA ARG A 191 8.95 21.08 2.02
C ARG A 191 9.49 22.50 2.00
N GLU A 192 8.61 23.48 2.22
CA GLU A 192 8.97 24.92 2.15
C GLU A 192 9.74 25.35 3.41
N LYS A 193 9.58 24.67 4.56
CA LYS A 193 10.27 24.90 5.85
C LYS A 193 10.40 26.38 6.26
N GLY A 194 9.44 27.20 5.84
CA GLY A 194 9.45 28.64 6.06
C GLY A 194 8.54 29.09 7.23
N PRO A 195 8.98 30.11 8.00
CA PRO A 195 8.09 30.71 9.00
C PRO A 195 6.87 31.34 8.31
N PRO A 196 5.68 31.38 8.99
CA PRO A 196 5.47 30.94 10.38
C PRO A 196 5.14 29.46 10.51
N LEU A 197 4.97 28.70 9.43
CA LEU A 197 4.48 27.31 9.42
C LEU A 197 5.59 26.25 9.48
N GLY A 198 6.80 26.62 9.91
CA GLY A 198 7.90 25.67 10.06
C GLY A 198 7.60 24.51 11.02
N GLU A 199 6.71 24.75 12.00
CA GLU A 199 6.28 23.76 12.99
C GLU A 199 4.76 23.88 13.20
N ILE A 200 4.00 23.08 12.43
CA ILE A 200 2.56 22.97 12.58
C ILE A 200 2.26 22.03 13.76
N SER A 201 1.47 22.51 14.74
CA SER A 201 0.98 21.68 15.85
C SER A 201 -0.36 21.02 15.55
N GLU A 202 -1.21 21.72 14.81
CA GLU A 202 -2.56 21.23 14.49
C GLU A 202 -3.01 21.73 13.12
N ILE A 203 -3.74 20.88 12.40
CA ILE A 203 -4.50 21.24 11.20
C ILE A 203 -5.97 20.92 11.48
N HIS A 204 -6.77 21.96 11.61
CA HIS A 204 -8.22 21.84 11.77
C HIS A 204 -8.90 21.80 10.41
N MET A 205 -9.73 20.79 10.19
CA MET A 205 -10.45 20.54 8.94
C MET A 205 -11.92 20.96 9.10
N GLU A 206 -12.38 21.84 8.25
CA GLU A 206 -13.77 22.29 8.27
C GLU A 206 -14.38 22.25 6.88
N LYS A 207 -15.58 21.71 6.77
CA LYS A 207 -16.29 21.54 5.49
C LYS A 207 -16.51 22.85 4.75
N THR A 208 -16.82 23.92 5.47
CA THR A 208 -17.21 25.22 4.87
C THR A 208 -15.98 26.07 4.55
N PHE A 209 -15.01 26.11 5.44
CA PHE A 209 -13.88 27.04 5.37
C PHE A 209 -12.56 26.41 4.98
N GLY A 210 -12.53 25.09 4.81
CA GLY A 210 -11.32 24.35 4.40
C GLY A 210 -10.41 24.03 5.57
N VAL A 211 -9.11 24.20 5.39
CA VAL A 211 -8.12 23.83 6.40
C VAL A 211 -7.55 25.07 7.07
N HIS A 212 -7.43 25.00 8.39
CA HIS A 212 -6.78 25.98 9.25
C HIS A 212 -5.62 25.29 9.95
N CYS A 213 -4.48 25.94 10.06
CA CYS A 213 -3.35 25.38 10.82
C CYS A 213 -2.99 26.26 12.00
N PHE A 214 -2.47 25.63 13.03
CA PHE A 214 -1.95 26.29 14.24
C PHE A 214 -0.45 26.01 14.36
N THR A 215 0.31 27.04 14.69
CA THR A 215 1.76 26.91 14.87
C THR A 215 2.10 26.52 16.30
N GLN A 216 3.19 25.76 16.49
CA GLN A 216 3.63 25.29 17.79
C GLN A 216 4.14 26.43 18.68
N VAL A 217 4.91 27.37 18.13
CA VAL A 217 5.66 28.35 18.93
C VAL A 217 4.78 29.49 19.45
N GLU A 218 3.82 29.97 18.64
CA GLU A 218 3.00 31.16 19.01
C GLU A 218 1.52 30.85 19.10
N GLY A 219 1.09 29.62 18.78
CA GLY A 219 -0.32 29.26 18.65
C GLY A 219 -1.02 30.10 17.57
N LEU A 220 -0.27 30.59 16.58
CA LEU A 220 -0.79 31.40 15.50
C LEU A 220 -1.75 30.58 14.64
N GLU A 221 -2.99 31.05 14.54
CA GLU A 221 -3.96 30.49 13.60
C GLU A 221 -3.71 31.01 12.18
N VAL A 222 -3.55 30.10 11.22
CA VAL A 222 -3.46 30.47 9.79
C VAL A 222 -4.55 29.76 9.01
N LYS A 223 -5.47 30.55 8.45
CA LYS A 223 -6.57 30.03 7.63
C LYS A 223 -6.13 29.90 6.19
N MET A 224 -6.06 28.68 5.68
CA MET A 224 -5.52 28.35 4.36
C MET A 224 -6.61 28.11 3.31
N GLY A 225 -7.86 27.81 3.74
CA GLY A 225 -8.94 27.47 2.82
C GLY A 225 -8.75 26.11 2.16
N TRP A 226 -9.08 25.99 0.85
CA TRP A 226 -9.18 24.71 0.17
C TRP A 226 -8.06 24.42 -0.84
N GLU A 227 -7.45 25.44 -1.41
CA GLU A 227 -6.60 25.31 -2.60
C GLU A 227 -5.40 26.25 -2.56
N ASP A 228 -4.47 26.09 -3.51
CA ASP A 228 -3.33 26.98 -3.75
C ASP A 228 -2.37 27.13 -2.56
N PHE A 229 -2.21 26.08 -1.78
CA PHE A 229 -1.40 26.11 -0.55
C PHE A 229 0.03 26.60 -0.80
N GLY A 230 0.67 26.15 -1.89
CA GLY A 230 2.03 26.56 -2.18
C GLY A 230 2.19 28.05 -2.45
N GLU A 231 1.28 28.68 -3.21
CA GLU A 231 1.28 30.13 -3.43
C GLU A 231 0.94 30.91 -2.17
N LYS A 232 -0.05 30.44 -1.40
CA LYS A 232 -0.44 31.05 -0.13
C LYS A 232 0.68 31.02 0.89
N LEU A 233 1.45 29.91 0.96
CA LEU A 233 2.61 29.80 1.86
C LEU A 233 3.73 30.79 1.48
N LYS A 234 4.02 30.96 0.20
CA LYS A 234 4.99 31.98 -0.27
C LYS A 234 4.56 33.38 0.13
N LYS A 235 3.29 33.74 -0.11
CA LYS A 235 2.74 35.03 0.31
C LYS A 235 2.76 35.20 1.83
N LEU A 236 2.41 34.15 2.56
CA LEU A 236 2.44 34.14 4.02
C LEU A 236 3.83 34.43 4.57
N SER A 237 4.88 33.84 4.00
CA SER A 237 6.28 34.07 4.40
C SER A 237 6.69 35.55 4.23
N LEU A 238 6.28 36.17 3.12
CA LEU A 238 6.53 37.59 2.89
C LEU A 238 5.80 38.51 3.90
N ILE A 239 4.51 38.21 4.14
CA ILE A 239 3.69 38.95 5.11
C ILE A 239 4.22 38.75 6.52
N TRP A 240 4.63 37.53 6.86
CA TRP A 240 5.20 37.23 8.18
C TRP A 240 6.45 38.05 8.44
N SER A 241 7.34 38.16 7.45
CA SER A 241 8.53 39.02 7.57
C SER A 241 8.16 40.49 7.85
N ASP A 242 7.09 41.02 7.23
CA ASP A 242 6.62 42.38 7.50
C ASP A 242 5.98 42.50 8.89
N VAL A 243 5.19 41.52 9.32
CA VAL A 243 4.60 41.41 10.65
C VAL A 243 5.69 41.45 11.74
N GLN A 244 6.76 40.68 11.57
CA GLN A 244 7.89 40.63 12.48
C GLN A 244 8.66 41.97 12.53
N LYS A 245 8.94 42.56 11.37
CA LYS A 245 9.62 43.87 11.31
C LYS A 245 8.83 44.99 12.00
N ARG A 246 7.49 44.91 11.99
CA ARG A 246 6.61 45.88 12.66
C ARG A 246 6.43 45.58 14.16
N GLY A 247 6.96 44.44 14.64
CA GLY A 247 6.77 44.02 16.04
C GLY A 247 5.31 43.72 16.40
N TRP A 248 4.51 43.27 15.43
CA TRP A 248 3.09 42.98 15.67
C TRP A 248 2.94 41.59 16.29
N ALA A 249 2.17 41.52 17.38
CA ALA A 249 1.73 40.23 17.93
C ALA A 249 0.50 39.75 17.13
N ALA A 250 0.72 38.94 16.11
CA ALA A 250 -0.34 38.37 15.32
C ALA A 250 -0.99 37.19 16.04
N VAL A 251 -2.31 37.12 16.04
CA VAL A 251 -3.10 36.02 16.63
C VAL A 251 -3.68 35.12 15.54
N SER A 252 -4.05 35.70 14.41
CA SER A 252 -4.57 34.96 13.28
C SER A 252 -4.23 35.65 11.96
N ILE A 253 -3.90 34.86 10.96
CA ILE A 253 -3.68 35.29 9.56
C ILE A 253 -4.64 34.53 8.67
N ASP A 254 -5.49 35.25 7.96
CA ASP A 254 -6.43 34.66 7.01
C ASP A 254 -5.88 34.79 5.58
N CYS A 255 -5.48 33.66 5.02
CA CYS A 255 -5.01 33.48 3.64
C CYS A 255 -6.01 32.69 2.79
N SER A 256 -7.26 32.51 3.25
CA SER A 256 -8.26 31.71 2.51
C SER A 256 -8.57 32.31 1.13
N ASP A 257 -8.55 33.65 1.01
CA ASP A 257 -8.63 34.34 -0.29
C ASP A 257 -7.23 34.55 -0.87
N ALA A 258 -6.96 34.03 -2.08
CA ALA A 258 -5.69 34.19 -2.77
C ALA A 258 -5.32 35.65 -3.08
N ARG A 259 -6.30 36.56 -3.10
CA ARG A 259 -6.11 37.98 -3.45
C ARG A 259 -5.88 38.87 -2.23
N ARG A 260 -6.33 38.47 -1.05
CA ARG A 260 -6.32 39.30 0.15
C ARG A 260 -5.92 38.48 1.38
N VAL A 261 -4.95 39.02 2.12
CA VAL A 261 -4.56 38.47 3.42
C VAL A 261 -4.97 39.42 4.53
N VAL A 262 -5.59 38.88 5.58
CA VAL A 262 -6.04 39.65 6.73
C VAL A 262 -5.25 39.19 7.96
N VAL A 263 -4.55 40.13 8.62
CA VAL A 263 -3.82 39.88 9.86
C VAL A 263 -4.60 40.45 11.05
N LYS A 264 -4.95 39.55 11.98
CA LYS A 264 -5.51 39.96 13.28
C LYS A 264 -4.37 40.07 14.30
N ARG A 265 -4.27 41.20 14.99
CA ARG A 265 -3.25 41.46 16.01
C ARG A 265 -3.87 41.77 17.37
N VAL A 266 -3.13 41.48 18.43
CA VAL A 266 -3.44 41.98 19.77
C VAL A 266 -2.98 43.44 19.84
N MET A 267 -3.89 44.37 20.19
CA MET A 267 -3.49 45.72 20.56
C MET A 267 -2.99 45.72 22.00
N ARG A 268 -1.72 46.02 22.20
CA ARG A 268 -1.18 46.28 23.57
C ARG A 268 -1.81 47.59 24.08
N GLY A 269 -2.70 47.50 25.02
CA GLY A 269 -3.35 48.62 25.66
C GLY A 269 -4.82 48.76 25.25
N GLU A 270 -5.73 48.49 26.18
CA GLU A 270 -7.18 48.55 26.10
C GLU A 270 -7.90 47.46 25.27
N GLY A 271 -8.77 46.72 25.93
CA GLY A 271 -9.55 45.61 25.38
C GLY A 271 -10.53 45.98 24.25
N ARG A 272 -10.03 46.46 23.13
CA ARG A 272 -10.81 46.67 21.89
C ARG A 272 -10.20 45.91 20.73
N LYS A 273 -10.93 44.93 20.25
CA LYS A 273 -10.64 44.21 18.98
C LYS A 273 -10.79 45.19 17.81
N GLY A 274 -9.66 45.62 17.23
CA GLY A 274 -9.68 46.39 15.99
C GLY A 274 -9.41 45.49 14.79
N VAL A 275 -10.37 45.41 13.86
CA VAL A 275 -10.18 44.76 12.54
C VAL A 275 -9.69 45.83 11.59
N ILE A 276 -8.49 45.76 11.07
CA ILE A 276 -8.02 46.60 9.98
C ILE A 276 -8.07 45.77 8.69
N LYS A 277 -8.96 46.18 7.78
CA LYS A 277 -9.01 45.72 6.40
C LYS A 277 -8.05 46.54 5.57
N ARG A 278 -7.15 45.93 4.89
CA ARG A 278 -6.45 46.48 3.73
C ARG A 278 -6.44 45.45 2.62
#